data_42d0914d13543864b44525b05d1c4c8b
#
_entry.id   42d0914d13543864b44525b05d1c4c8b
#
_cell.length_a   1.000
_cell.length_b   1.000
_cell.length_c   1.000
_cell.angle_alpha   90.00
_cell.angle_beta   90.00
_cell.angle_gamma   90.00
#
_symmetry.space_group_name_H-M   'P 1'
#
loop_
_entity.id
_entity.type
_entity.pdbx_description
1 polymer ?
#
loop_
_entity_poly.entity_id
_entity_poly.type
_entity_poly.pdbx_seq_one_letter_code
_entity_poly.pdbx_strand_id
1 'polypeptide(L)'
;MSAFVLLPLFTVPAIGRSERMVAEKIEWTWEVTPDHPQADLPSVLLVGDSITRNYYPAVAEDLAGKANVYLFSSSISIGDPRLVAELKQFFVMEHTRFRVIHFNNGMHGWGFSEAEYKAGFPALVRELRRAQPAAKLIWANTTPVRKDNPDGATNARVTARNEIADAIVKQDRIPLDDQYAVIHQHPDMYNDDVHPNEKASAIQARQAADMIAKLL
;
A
#
# COMPACT_ATOMS: atom_id res chain seq x y z
N MET A 1 10.48 -7.90 70.46
CA MET A 1 9.22 -7.82 69.68
C MET A 1 9.57 -7.23 68.30
N SER A 2 9.73 -8.07 67.27
CA SER A 2 10.07 -7.63 65.90
C SER A 2 8.80 -7.57 65.08
N ALA A 3 8.46 -6.39 64.61
CA ALA A 3 7.30 -6.18 63.75
C ALA A 3 7.69 -6.52 62.31
N PHE A 4 7.03 -7.52 61.74
CA PHE A 4 7.08 -7.81 60.28
C PHE A 4 6.13 -6.86 59.53
N VAL A 5 6.69 -6.02 58.69
CA VAL A 5 5.91 -5.20 57.75
C VAL A 5 5.67 -6.03 56.50
N LEU A 6 4.43 -6.43 56.24
CA LEU A 6 3.99 -7.03 55.00
C LEU A 6 3.77 -5.91 53.95
N LEU A 7 4.60 -5.87 52.94
CA LEU A 7 4.37 -5.04 51.74
C LEU A 7 3.35 -5.72 50.84
N PRO A 8 2.33 -5.00 50.35
CA PRO A 8 1.37 -5.55 49.39
C PRO A 8 2.05 -5.79 48.01
N LEU A 9 1.95 -7.03 47.52
CA LEU A 9 2.27 -7.36 46.13
C LEU A 9 1.23 -6.70 45.21
N PHE A 10 1.63 -5.68 44.52
CA PHE A 10 0.85 -5.17 43.39
C PHE A 10 1.01 -6.14 42.20
N THR A 11 -0.01 -6.92 41.91
CA THR A 11 -0.10 -7.67 40.67
C THR A 11 -0.40 -6.66 39.54
N VAL A 12 0.61 -6.38 38.69
CA VAL A 12 0.42 -5.68 37.44
C VAL A 12 -0.41 -6.59 36.54
N PRO A 13 -1.58 -6.17 36.02
CA PRO A 13 -2.31 -6.96 35.06
C PRO A 13 -1.43 -7.16 33.84
N ALA A 14 -1.19 -8.41 33.47
CA ALA A 14 -0.58 -8.73 32.19
C ALA A 14 -1.47 -8.14 31.09
N ILE A 15 -0.99 -7.10 30.42
CA ILE A 15 -1.61 -6.62 29.20
C ILE A 15 -1.51 -7.80 28.22
N GLY A 16 -2.65 -8.46 28.02
CA GLY A 16 -2.78 -9.55 27.07
C GLY A 16 -2.36 -9.05 25.68
N ARG A 17 -1.12 -9.34 25.31
CA ARG A 17 -0.65 -9.19 23.93
C ARG A 17 -1.50 -10.15 23.12
N SER A 18 -2.40 -9.62 22.31
CA SER A 18 -3.05 -10.40 21.25
C SER A 18 -1.93 -10.86 20.32
N GLU A 19 -1.43 -12.07 20.52
CA GLU A 19 -0.48 -12.75 19.64
C GLU A 19 -1.20 -13.32 18.43
N ARG A 20 -1.99 -12.50 17.75
CA ARG A 20 -2.56 -12.91 16.49
C ARG A 20 -1.72 -12.31 15.37
N MET A 21 -0.60 -12.96 15.05
CA MET A 21 0.02 -12.77 13.75
C MET A 21 -0.93 -13.34 12.70
N VAL A 22 -1.59 -12.45 11.94
CA VAL A 22 -2.54 -12.83 10.91
C VAL A 22 -1.90 -12.60 9.54
N ALA A 23 -0.63 -13.02 9.42
CA ALA A 23 0.06 -13.10 8.15
C ALA A 23 -0.69 -14.05 7.20
N GLU A 24 -0.63 -13.77 5.93
CA GLU A 24 -1.07 -14.73 4.92
C GLU A 24 -0.14 -15.95 4.93
N LYS A 25 -0.63 -17.10 4.44
CA LYS A 25 0.17 -18.33 4.38
C LYS A 25 1.46 -18.15 3.57
N ILE A 26 1.42 -17.31 2.56
CA ILE A 26 2.56 -16.93 1.72
C ILE A 26 2.60 -15.42 1.67
N GLU A 27 3.66 -14.83 2.23
CA GLU A 27 3.99 -13.42 2.05
C GLU A 27 5.09 -13.28 1.01
N TRP A 28 5.03 -12.23 0.22
CA TRP A 28 5.99 -11.96 -0.84
C TRP A 28 6.22 -10.46 -0.98
N THR A 29 7.40 -10.10 -1.45
CA THR A 29 7.79 -8.75 -1.84
C THR A 29 8.51 -8.79 -3.17
N TRP A 30 8.20 -7.86 -4.05
CA TRP A 30 8.82 -7.66 -5.36
C TRP A 30 9.31 -6.24 -5.47
N GLU A 31 10.56 -6.10 -5.84
CA GLU A 31 11.20 -4.81 -6.12
C GLU A 31 11.63 -4.80 -7.58
N VAL A 32 11.34 -3.71 -8.28
CA VAL A 32 11.77 -3.51 -9.66
C VAL A 32 12.41 -2.14 -9.79
N THR A 33 13.62 -2.14 -10.30
CA THR A 33 14.36 -0.94 -10.67
C THR A 33 14.47 -0.85 -12.19
N PRO A 34 14.51 0.34 -12.81
CA PRO A 34 14.74 0.47 -14.23
C PRO A 34 16.12 -0.10 -14.59
N ASP A 35 16.21 -0.86 -15.68
CA ASP A 35 17.50 -1.42 -16.17
C ASP A 35 18.55 -0.34 -16.44
N HIS A 36 18.12 0.80 -16.98
CA HIS A 36 18.97 1.92 -17.36
C HIS A 36 18.33 3.25 -16.93
N PRO A 37 18.39 3.61 -15.63
CA PRO A 37 17.81 4.86 -15.16
C PRO A 37 18.56 6.05 -15.77
N GLN A 38 17.81 6.99 -16.35
CA GLN A 38 18.35 8.21 -16.95
C GLN A 38 18.58 9.24 -15.84
N ALA A 39 19.80 9.73 -15.72
CA ALA A 39 20.22 10.61 -14.62
C ALA A 39 19.53 11.98 -14.63
N ASP A 40 19.06 12.44 -15.76
CA ASP A 40 18.36 13.71 -15.98
C ASP A 40 16.85 13.62 -15.78
N LEU A 41 16.31 12.41 -15.64
CA LEU A 41 14.88 12.21 -15.38
C LEU A 41 14.58 12.04 -13.88
N PRO A 42 13.44 12.56 -13.40
CA PRO A 42 12.98 12.31 -12.05
C PRO A 42 12.64 10.83 -11.85
N SER A 43 12.80 10.34 -10.62
CA SER A 43 12.40 8.99 -10.26
C SER A 43 11.01 9.00 -9.62
N VAL A 44 10.22 7.98 -9.95
CA VAL A 44 8.86 7.73 -9.47
C VAL A 44 8.82 6.34 -8.85
N LEU A 45 8.16 6.19 -7.71
CA LEU A 45 7.94 4.90 -7.06
C LEU A 45 6.46 4.55 -7.08
N LEU A 46 6.14 3.36 -7.57
CA LEU A 46 4.86 2.70 -7.33
C LEU A 46 5.01 1.78 -6.11
N VAL A 47 4.13 1.94 -5.12
CA VAL A 47 4.03 1.07 -3.95
C VAL A 47 2.67 0.40 -3.99
N GLY A 48 2.60 -0.93 -3.84
CA GLY A 48 1.31 -1.61 -3.82
C GLY A 48 1.41 -3.12 -3.66
N ASP A 49 0.49 -3.81 -4.30
CA ASP A 49 0.39 -5.26 -4.29
C ASP A 49 0.46 -5.86 -5.72
N SER A 50 -0.10 -7.05 -5.92
CA SER A 50 -0.13 -7.71 -7.23
C SER A 50 -0.86 -6.90 -8.30
N ILE A 51 -1.88 -6.12 -7.93
CA ILE A 51 -2.63 -5.28 -8.87
C ILE A 51 -1.73 -4.15 -9.36
N THR A 52 -1.02 -3.48 -8.45
CA THR A 52 -0.02 -2.46 -8.80
C THR A 52 1.09 -3.04 -9.67
N ARG A 53 1.58 -4.23 -9.33
CA ARG A 53 2.58 -4.93 -10.14
C ARG A 53 2.07 -5.22 -11.56
N ASN A 54 0.80 -5.56 -11.71
CA ASN A 54 0.23 -5.89 -13.02
C ASN A 54 0.14 -4.67 -13.95
N TYR A 55 -0.16 -3.47 -13.44
CA TYR A 55 -0.21 -2.28 -14.27
C TYR A 55 1.14 -1.51 -14.33
N TYR A 56 2.11 -1.82 -13.47
CA TYR A 56 3.42 -1.16 -13.45
C TYR A 56 4.11 -1.09 -14.82
N PRO A 57 4.17 -2.17 -15.64
CA PRO A 57 4.87 -2.11 -16.93
C PRO A 57 4.28 -1.05 -17.87
N ALA A 58 2.96 -0.93 -17.91
CA ALA A 58 2.27 0.05 -18.73
C ALA A 58 2.45 1.49 -18.20
N VAL A 59 2.53 1.68 -16.87
CA VAL A 59 2.90 3.00 -16.29
C VAL A 59 4.32 3.38 -16.70
N ALA A 60 5.26 2.44 -16.64
CA ALA A 60 6.64 2.68 -17.04
C ALA A 60 6.75 3.05 -18.53
N GLU A 61 5.96 2.41 -19.39
CA GLU A 61 5.86 2.74 -20.82
C GLU A 61 5.25 4.14 -21.06
N ASP A 62 4.14 4.47 -20.40
CA ASP A 62 3.46 5.77 -20.52
C ASP A 62 4.31 6.95 -20.02
N LEU A 63 5.22 6.68 -19.08
CA LEU A 63 6.16 7.66 -18.53
C LEU A 63 7.55 7.58 -19.16
N ALA A 64 7.75 6.77 -20.20
CA ALA A 64 9.04 6.67 -20.90
C ALA A 64 9.52 8.05 -21.39
N GLY A 65 10.77 8.37 -21.12
CA GLY A 65 11.37 9.68 -21.43
C GLY A 65 10.88 10.83 -20.54
N LYS A 66 10.06 10.56 -19.52
CA LYS A 66 9.57 11.56 -18.56
C LYS A 66 10.01 11.25 -17.12
N ALA A 67 10.13 9.97 -16.77
CA ALA A 67 10.54 9.53 -15.44
C ALA A 67 11.18 8.13 -15.47
N ASN A 68 12.03 7.87 -14.48
CA ASN A 68 12.47 6.52 -14.13
C ASN A 68 11.43 5.92 -13.17
N VAL A 69 10.76 4.82 -13.55
CA VAL A 69 9.68 4.23 -12.75
C VAL A 69 10.17 3.00 -12.02
N TYR A 70 10.02 3.01 -10.69
CA TYR A 70 10.38 1.94 -9.76
C TYR A 70 9.13 1.31 -9.19
N LEU A 71 9.23 0.07 -8.72
CA LEU A 71 8.15 -0.66 -8.04
C LEU A 71 8.63 -1.25 -6.72
N PHE A 72 7.82 -1.08 -5.68
CA PHE A 72 7.82 -1.88 -4.46
C PHE A 72 6.43 -2.50 -4.31
N SER A 73 6.32 -3.81 -4.45
CA SER A 73 5.05 -4.53 -4.39
C SER A 73 5.11 -5.63 -3.34
N SER A 74 4.14 -5.68 -2.42
CA SER A 74 4.13 -6.63 -1.31
C SER A 74 2.72 -7.12 -1.00
N SER A 75 2.61 -8.39 -0.55
CA SER A 75 1.37 -8.93 0.02
C SER A 75 1.14 -8.52 1.47
N ILE A 76 2.10 -7.86 2.10
CA ILE A 76 1.99 -7.48 3.50
C ILE A 76 0.98 -6.35 3.67
N SER A 77 0.00 -6.59 4.54
CA SER A 77 -1.05 -5.61 4.84
C SER A 77 -0.52 -4.41 5.62
N ILE A 78 -1.16 -3.26 5.41
CA ILE A 78 -1.00 -2.05 6.26
C ILE A 78 -1.24 -2.32 7.76
N GLY A 79 -2.08 -3.30 8.10
CA GLY A 79 -2.29 -3.72 9.49
C GLY A 79 -1.08 -4.44 10.11
N ASP A 80 -0.11 -4.84 9.31
CA ASP A 80 1.11 -5.51 9.73
C ASP A 80 2.29 -4.54 9.78
N PRO A 81 2.97 -4.38 10.93
CA PRO A 81 4.11 -3.48 11.04
C PRO A 81 5.32 -3.87 10.17
N ARG A 82 5.36 -5.11 9.65
CA ARG A 82 6.42 -5.56 8.72
C ARG A 82 6.44 -4.77 7.43
N LEU A 83 5.28 -4.32 6.91
CA LEU A 83 5.24 -3.50 5.69
C LEU A 83 6.11 -2.25 5.82
N VAL A 84 5.98 -1.53 6.94
CA VAL A 84 6.80 -0.33 7.21
C VAL A 84 8.28 -0.69 7.37
N ALA A 85 8.59 -1.85 7.97
CA ALA A 85 9.98 -2.29 8.12
C ALA A 85 10.63 -2.62 6.77
N GLU A 86 9.92 -3.30 5.88
CA GLU A 86 10.41 -3.61 4.52
C GLU A 86 10.59 -2.35 3.67
N LEU A 87 9.63 -1.43 3.72
CA LEU A 87 9.78 -0.13 3.03
C LEU A 87 11.00 0.66 3.53
N LYS A 88 11.28 0.65 4.84
CA LYS A 88 12.51 1.26 5.37
C LYS A 88 13.76 0.65 4.77
N GLN A 89 13.80 -0.68 4.70
CA GLN A 89 14.93 -1.39 4.13
C GLN A 89 15.07 -1.09 2.63
N PHE A 90 13.97 -1.11 1.88
CA PHE A 90 13.94 -0.73 0.48
C PHE A 90 14.56 0.66 0.26
N PHE A 91 14.12 1.69 0.98
CA PHE A 91 14.67 3.04 0.82
C PHE A 91 16.15 3.15 1.20
N VAL A 92 16.62 2.33 2.15
CA VAL A 92 18.05 2.27 2.50
C VAL A 92 18.88 1.62 1.40
N MET A 93 18.33 0.60 0.73
CA MET A 93 19.06 -0.14 -0.32
C MET A 93 19.06 0.60 -1.66
N GLU A 94 17.92 1.21 -2.02
CA GLU A 94 17.78 1.90 -3.30
C GLU A 94 18.56 3.21 -3.40
N HIS A 95 18.77 3.92 -2.29
CA HIS A 95 19.44 5.23 -2.26
C HIS A 95 18.87 6.28 -3.23
N THR A 96 17.69 6.01 -3.82
CA THR A 96 17.05 6.85 -4.83
C THR A 96 16.17 7.91 -4.18
N ARG A 97 16.19 9.14 -4.73
CA ARG A 97 15.28 10.21 -4.37
C ARG A 97 14.10 10.22 -5.31
N PHE A 98 12.91 9.92 -4.77
CA PHE A 98 11.68 9.91 -5.56
C PHE A 98 11.02 11.29 -5.61
N ARG A 99 10.61 11.70 -6.80
CA ARG A 99 9.83 12.92 -7.04
C ARG A 99 8.36 12.70 -6.69
N VAL A 100 7.83 11.52 -7.07
CA VAL A 100 6.44 11.12 -6.83
C VAL A 100 6.44 9.71 -6.27
N ILE A 101 5.59 9.45 -5.28
CA ILE A 101 5.26 8.11 -4.79
C ILE A 101 3.75 7.93 -4.95
N HIS A 102 3.38 7.00 -5.83
CA HIS A 102 2.02 6.54 -6.02
C HIS A 102 1.84 5.25 -5.23
N PHE A 103 0.92 5.22 -4.27
CA PHE A 103 0.87 4.10 -3.33
C PHE A 103 -0.54 3.58 -3.10
N ASN A 104 -0.65 2.27 -2.93
CA ASN A 104 -1.83 1.50 -2.56
C ASN A 104 -1.47 0.47 -1.49
N ASN A 105 -2.41 0.03 -0.72
CA ASN A 105 -2.43 -1.22 0.04
C ASN A 105 -3.83 -1.47 0.56
N GLY A 106 -4.47 -2.56 0.17
CA GLY A 106 -5.85 -2.83 0.60
C GLY A 106 -6.39 -4.20 0.22
N MET A 107 -5.75 -4.89 -0.75
CA MET A 107 -6.25 -6.17 -1.25
C MET A 107 -5.72 -7.38 -0.46
N HIS A 108 -4.76 -7.18 0.43
CA HIS A 108 -4.14 -8.25 1.22
C HIS A 108 -4.41 -8.14 2.72
N GLY A 109 -4.02 -9.20 3.46
CA GLY A 109 -4.12 -9.25 4.91
C GLY A 109 -5.57 -9.25 5.41
N TRP A 110 -6.40 -10.09 4.85
CA TRP A 110 -7.81 -10.21 5.23
C TRP A 110 -8.02 -10.75 6.64
N GLY A 111 -6.98 -11.26 7.27
CA GLY A 111 -6.96 -11.60 8.70
C GLY A 111 -6.94 -10.39 9.63
N PHE A 112 -6.47 -9.22 9.16
CA PHE A 112 -6.53 -7.96 9.91
C PHE A 112 -7.91 -7.33 9.78
N SER A 113 -8.43 -6.80 10.89
CA SER A 113 -9.66 -6.02 10.91
C SER A 113 -9.47 -4.65 10.26
N GLU A 114 -10.57 -4.00 9.88
CA GLU A 114 -10.57 -2.63 9.37
C GLU A 114 -10.10 -1.63 10.45
N ALA A 115 -10.25 -1.95 11.74
CA ALA A 115 -9.69 -1.15 12.84
C ALA A 115 -8.16 -1.21 12.88
N GLU A 116 -7.57 -2.40 12.66
CA GLU A 116 -6.11 -2.58 12.56
C GLU A 116 -5.56 -1.91 11.29
N TYR A 117 -6.26 -2.03 10.16
CA TYR A 117 -5.94 -1.32 8.93
C TYR A 117 -5.92 0.21 9.17
N LYS A 118 -6.96 0.75 9.81
CA LYS A 118 -7.06 2.18 10.17
C LYS A 118 -5.91 2.62 11.07
N ALA A 119 -5.53 1.80 12.06
CA ALA A 119 -4.45 2.10 12.98
C ALA A 119 -3.08 2.09 12.29
N GLY A 120 -2.87 1.20 11.31
CA GLY A 120 -1.62 1.06 10.56
C GLY A 120 -1.39 2.14 9.50
N PHE A 121 -2.45 2.63 8.86
CA PHE A 121 -2.35 3.54 7.71
C PHE A 121 -1.51 4.81 7.97
N PRO A 122 -1.65 5.54 9.10
CA PRO A 122 -0.81 6.69 9.39
C PRO A 122 0.68 6.35 9.53
N ALA A 123 1.03 5.11 9.91
CA ALA A 123 2.43 4.70 10.02
C ALA A 123 3.08 4.56 8.63
N LEU A 124 2.35 4.03 7.66
CA LEU A 124 2.79 3.98 6.26
C LEU A 124 3.04 5.40 5.72
N VAL A 125 2.07 6.30 5.83
CA VAL A 125 2.19 7.69 5.33
C VAL A 125 3.37 8.41 6.00
N ARG A 126 3.54 8.26 7.33
CA ARG A 126 4.69 8.84 8.04
C ARG A 126 6.02 8.29 7.52
N GLU A 127 6.10 6.99 7.24
CA GLU A 127 7.33 6.40 6.72
C GLU A 127 7.68 6.92 5.33
N LEU A 128 6.71 6.99 4.42
CA LEU A 128 6.91 7.55 3.08
C LEU A 128 7.43 9.00 3.15
N ARG A 129 6.82 9.83 3.98
CA ARG A 129 7.25 11.23 4.18
C ARG A 129 8.60 11.34 4.87
N ARG A 130 8.91 10.46 5.82
CA ARG A 130 10.20 10.44 6.53
C ARG A 130 11.35 10.05 5.61
N ALA A 131 11.15 9.00 4.82
CA ALA A 131 12.16 8.47 3.91
C ALA A 131 12.36 9.39 2.69
N GLN A 132 11.27 9.99 2.20
CA GLN A 132 11.24 10.79 0.97
C GLN A 132 10.54 12.14 1.22
N PRO A 133 11.14 13.06 1.99
CA PRO A 133 10.46 14.27 2.46
C PRO A 133 10.10 15.26 1.33
N ALA A 134 10.75 15.17 0.18
CA ALA A 134 10.48 16.00 -0.99
C ALA A 134 9.48 15.36 -1.97
N ALA A 135 9.13 14.08 -1.78
CA ALA A 135 8.24 13.37 -2.69
C ALA A 135 6.79 13.87 -2.57
N LYS A 136 6.13 13.98 -3.71
CA LYS A 136 4.67 14.15 -3.78
C LYS A 136 4.03 12.77 -3.67
N LEU A 137 3.05 12.64 -2.76
CA LEU A 137 2.32 11.39 -2.56
C LEU A 137 1.03 11.41 -3.37
N ILE A 138 0.64 10.27 -3.94
CA ILE A 138 -0.66 10.01 -4.56
C ILE A 138 -1.18 8.69 -3.95
N TRP A 139 -2.37 8.71 -3.37
CA TRP A 139 -3.05 7.51 -2.91
C TRP A 139 -3.90 6.92 -4.03
N ALA A 140 -3.66 5.66 -4.38
CA ALA A 140 -4.53 4.88 -5.25
C ALA A 140 -5.43 4.00 -4.37
N ASN A 141 -6.75 4.19 -4.42
CA ASN A 141 -7.64 3.32 -3.68
C ASN A 141 -7.70 1.91 -4.29
N THR A 142 -8.15 0.94 -3.48
CA THR A 142 -8.17 -0.46 -3.86
C THR A 142 -9.33 -0.76 -4.81
N THR A 143 -9.07 -1.49 -5.88
CA THR A 143 -10.06 -1.88 -6.88
C THR A 143 -11.12 -2.81 -6.32
N PRO A 144 -12.34 -2.84 -6.89
CA PRO A 144 -13.33 -3.84 -6.52
C PRO A 144 -12.86 -5.24 -6.90
N VAL A 145 -13.36 -6.25 -6.21
CA VAL A 145 -13.25 -7.64 -6.64
C VAL A 145 -14.41 -7.98 -7.57
N ARG A 146 -14.16 -8.84 -8.57
CA ARG A 146 -15.21 -9.34 -9.46
C ARG A 146 -16.25 -10.16 -8.68
N LYS A 147 -15.76 -10.95 -7.73
CA LYS A 147 -16.57 -11.81 -6.88
C LYS A 147 -15.95 -11.91 -5.49
N ASP A 148 -16.80 -11.81 -4.49
CA ASP A 148 -16.40 -12.04 -3.09
C ASP A 148 -15.86 -13.45 -2.92
N ASN A 149 -14.73 -13.60 -2.25
CA ASN A 149 -14.11 -14.89 -2.01
C ASN A 149 -14.08 -15.25 -0.51
N PRO A 150 -14.00 -16.54 -0.17
CA PRO A 150 -14.02 -17.01 1.22
C PRO A 150 -12.78 -16.60 2.01
N ASP A 151 -11.68 -16.25 1.36
CA ASP A 151 -10.44 -15.81 2.01
C ASP A 151 -10.53 -14.39 2.57
N GLY A 152 -11.64 -13.71 2.31
CA GLY A 152 -11.99 -12.41 2.89
C GLY A 152 -11.89 -11.22 1.95
N ALA A 153 -11.45 -11.40 0.71
CA ALA A 153 -11.52 -10.39 -0.32
C ALA A 153 -12.98 -10.19 -0.77
N THR A 154 -13.67 -9.24 -0.15
CA THR A 154 -15.05 -8.91 -0.46
C THR A 154 -15.21 -7.43 -0.78
N ASN A 155 -16.15 -7.08 -1.67
CA ASN A 155 -16.41 -5.68 -2.01
C ASN A 155 -16.81 -4.84 -0.79
N ALA A 156 -17.52 -5.43 0.17
CA ALA A 156 -17.85 -4.73 1.42
C ALA A 156 -16.59 -4.33 2.21
N ARG A 157 -15.59 -5.22 2.32
CA ARG A 157 -14.33 -4.93 3.01
C ARG A 157 -13.44 -3.99 2.22
N VAL A 158 -13.37 -4.15 0.89
CA VAL A 158 -12.65 -3.22 0.01
C VAL A 158 -13.20 -1.81 0.19
N THR A 159 -14.52 -1.63 0.12
CA THR A 159 -15.16 -0.33 0.31
C THR A 159 -14.86 0.25 1.69
N ALA A 160 -14.98 -0.54 2.76
CA ALA A 160 -14.69 -0.08 4.12
C ALA A 160 -13.22 0.37 4.29
N ARG A 161 -12.25 -0.36 3.70
CA ARG A 161 -10.82 0.04 3.71
C ARG A 161 -10.58 1.30 2.88
N ASN A 162 -11.19 1.43 1.71
CA ASN A 162 -11.12 2.63 0.90
C ASN A 162 -11.67 3.86 1.64
N GLU A 163 -12.86 3.76 2.26
CA GLU A 163 -13.43 4.85 3.06
C GLU A 163 -12.49 5.31 4.19
N ILE A 164 -11.84 4.36 4.88
CA ILE A 164 -10.86 4.67 5.91
C ILE A 164 -9.65 5.40 5.34
N ALA A 165 -9.07 4.87 4.26
CA ALA A 165 -7.88 5.44 3.63
C ALA A 165 -8.18 6.82 3.02
N ASP A 166 -9.27 6.94 2.27
CA ASP A 166 -9.68 8.18 1.59
C ASP A 166 -9.93 9.32 2.59
N ALA A 167 -10.51 9.00 3.76
CA ALA A 167 -10.69 9.98 4.84
C ALA A 167 -9.35 10.50 5.38
N ILE A 168 -8.37 9.61 5.58
CA ILE A 168 -7.04 9.96 6.08
C ILE A 168 -6.26 10.78 5.05
N VAL A 169 -6.21 10.33 3.78
CA VAL A 169 -5.45 11.04 2.74
C VAL A 169 -6.06 12.39 2.41
N LYS A 170 -7.38 12.53 2.49
CA LYS A 170 -8.07 13.81 2.36
C LYS A 170 -7.65 14.80 3.46
N GLN A 171 -7.61 14.34 4.71
CA GLN A 171 -7.12 15.14 5.84
C GLN A 171 -5.65 15.56 5.64
N ASP A 172 -4.83 14.66 5.12
CA ASP A 172 -3.41 14.85 4.85
C ASP A 172 -3.12 15.59 3.54
N ARG A 173 -4.15 15.97 2.78
CA ARG A 173 -4.09 16.64 1.46
C ARG A 173 -3.27 15.85 0.43
N ILE A 174 -3.36 14.54 0.48
CA ILE A 174 -2.78 13.63 -0.52
C ILE A 174 -3.83 13.45 -1.63
N PRO A 175 -3.49 13.68 -2.91
CA PRO A 175 -4.40 13.42 -4.02
C PRO A 175 -4.84 11.96 -4.08
N LEU A 176 -6.11 11.74 -4.39
CA LEU A 176 -6.71 10.44 -4.64
C LEU A 176 -6.64 10.10 -6.13
N ASP A 177 -6.08 8.95 -6.46
CA ASP A 177 -6.24 8.25 -7.71
C ASP A 177 -7.34 7.18 -7.54
N ASP A 178 -8.55 7.45 -8.05
CA ASP A 178 -9.72 6.61 -7.83
C ASP A 178 -9.71 5.38 -8.76
N GLN A 179 -8.84 4.44 -8.46
CA GLN A 179 -8.71 3.17 -9.18
C GLN A 179 -9.94 2.26 -8.99
N TYR A 180 -10.66 2.43 -7.85
CA TYR A 180 -11.92 1.72 -7.63
C TYR A 180 -12.96 2.11 -8.69
N ALA A 181 -13.18 3.41 -8.89
CA ALA A 181 -14.15 3.89 -9.86
C ALA A 181 -13.79 3.48 -11.29
N VAL A 182 -12.51 3.48 -11.65
CA VAL A 182 -12.02 3.03 -12.96
C VAL A 182 -12.40 1.58 -13.22
N ILE A 183 -12.07 0.68 -12.30
CA ILE A 183 -12.29 -0.76 -12.51
C ILE A 183 -13.75 -1.15 -12.33
N HIS A 184 -14.49 -0.44 -11.47
CA HIS A 184 -15.93 -0.67 -11.28
C HIS A 184 -16.75 -0.51 -12.59
N GLN A 185 -16.26 0.27 -13.53
CA GLN A 185 -16.88 0.44 -14.86
C GLN A 185 -16.61 -0.73 -15.81
N HIS A 186 -15.73 -1.68 -15.43
CA HIS A 186 -15.28 -2.79 -16.28
C HIS A 186 -15.42 -4.15 -15.57
N PRO A 187 -16.62 -4.56 -15.13
CA PRO A 187 -16.83 -5.76 -14.32
C PRO A 187 -16.52 -7.07 -15.05
N ASP A 188 -16.41 -7.03 -16.38
CA ASP A 188 -16.06 -8.14 -17.27
C ASP A 188 -14.55 -8.25 -17.56
N MET A 189 -13.76 -7.27 -17.14
CA MET A 189 -12.32 -7.19 -17.45
C MET A 189 -11.43 -7.75 -16.33
N TYR A 190 -11.60 -9.02 -15.96
CA TYR A 190 -10.83 -9.69 -14.94
C TYR A 190 -10.21 -10.99 -15.43
N ASN A 191 -9.05 -11.36 -14.89
CA ASN A 191 -8.40 -12.66 -15.08
C ASN A 191 -8.96 -13.72 -14.13
N ASP A 192 -9.25 -13.30 -12.89
CA ASP A 192 -9.81 -14.14 -11.83
C ASP A 192 -10.83 -13.33 -10.99
N ASP A 193 -11.06 -13.68 -9.73
CA ASP A 193 -12.03 -12.97 -8.89
C ASP A 193 -11.49 -11.64 -8.33
N VAL A 194 -10.18 -11.39 -8.40
CA VAL A 194 -9.50 -10.25 -7.79
C VAL A 194 -8.76 -9.39 -8.81
N HIS A 195 -8.05 -10.03 -9.74
CA HIS A 195 -7.10 -9.32 -10.61
C HIS A 195 -7.74 -8.84 -11.92
N PRO A 196 -7.75 -7.52 -12.17
CA PRO A 196 -8.05 -6.97 -13.49
C PRO A 196 -7.18 -7.61 -14.58
N ASN A 197 -7.74 -7.82 -15.76
CA ASN A 197 -6.98 -8.35 -16.89
C ASN A 197 -6.09 -7.27 -17.53
N GLU A 198 -5.29 -7.65 -18.52
CA GLU A 198 -4.32 -6.78 -19.17
C GLU A 198 -4.99 -5.48 -19.73
N LYS A 199 -6.18 -5.57 -20.28
CA LYS A 199 -6.90 -4.39 -20.82
C LYS A 199 -7.29 -3.43 -19.70
N ALA A 200 -7.82 -3.94 -18.59
CA ALA A 200 -8.16 -3.13 -17.43
C ALA A 200 -6.90 -2.56 -16.76
N SER A 201 -5.82 -3.35 -16.67
CA SER A 201 -4.53 -2.89 -16.17
C SER A 201 -3.95 -1.74 -17.01
N ALA A 202 -4.13 -1.75 -18.33
CA ALA A 202 -3.74 -0.63 -19.19
C ALA A 202 -4.56 0.65 -18.92
N ILE A 203 -5.86 0.52 -18.62
CA ILE A 203 -6.70 1.66 -18.22
C ILE A 203 -6.23 2.22 -16.87
N GLN A 204 -5.95 1.36 -15.89
CA GLN A 204 -5.38 1.74 -14.59
C GLN A 204 -4.06 2.49 -14.74
N ALA A 205 -3.16 1.93 -15.56
CA ALA A 205 -1.86 2.50 -15.83
C ALA A 205 -1.96 3.92 -16.41
N ARG A 206 -2.83 4.10 -17.40
CA ARG A 206 -3.05 5.40 -18.03
C ARG A 206 -3.48 6.45 -16.99
N GLN A 207 -4.45 6.14 -16.13
CA GLN A 207 -4.89 7.05 -15.10
C GLN A 207 -3.76 7.37 -14.10
N ALA A 208 -3.04 6.34 -13.63
CA ALA A 208 -1.91 6.52 -12.72
C ALA A 208 -0.81 7.38 -13.35
N ALA A 209 -0.42 7.10 -14.61
CA ALA A 209 0.59 7.86 -15.34
C ALA A 209 0.18 9.33 -15.54
N ASP A 210 -1.09 9.58 -15.89
CA ASP A 210 -1.62 10.95 -16.04
C ASP A 210 -1.61 11.73 -14.71
N MET A 211 -1.91 11.07 -13.59
CA MET A 211 -1.83 11.67 -12.26
C MET A 211 -0.38 11.99 -11.86
N ILE A 212 0.53 11.04 -12.10
CA ILE A 212 1.96 11.19 -11.83
C ILE A 212 2.55 12.32 -12.66
N ALA A 213 2.28 12.35 -13.97
CA ALA A 213 2.82 13.34 -14.89
C ALA A 213 2.51 14.79 -14.49
N LYS A 214 1.37 15.04 -13.83
CA LYS A 214 1.00 16.38 -13.32
C LYS A 214 1.88 16.85 -12.15
N LEU A 215 2.65 15.96 -11.54
CA LEU A 215 3.46 16.23 -10.35
C LEU A 215 4.98 16.15 -10.63
N LEU A 216 5.38 15.74 -11.83
CA LEU A 216 6.77 15.76 -12.28
C LEU A 216 7.25 17.18 -12.53
#